data_6f13b6e422db476620625d64c155e94e
#
_entry.id   6f13b6e422db476620625d64c155e94e
#
_cell.length_a   1.000
_cell.length_b   1.000
_cell.length_c   1.000
_cell.angle_alpha   90.00
_cell.angle_beta   90.00
_cell.angle_gamma   90.00
#
_symmetry.space_group_name_H-M   'P 1'
#
loop_
_entity.id
_entity.type
_entity.pdbx_description
1 polymer ?
#
loop_
_entity_poly.entity_id
_entity_poly.type
_entity_poly.pdbx_seq_one_letter_code
_entity_poly.pdbx_strand_id
1 'polypeptide(L)'
;MRKRKLAGIFMSFMVAAGVMAGCNSSASSNEEKDGTIKIGANLELSGGVASYGQSAKEGIELAIEEINKKGINGKKLELVTVDNKSDAAEATSGALKLATQDKVVAMIGAATSTNTLAQVQIAQDNKIPLITPTATNATITFKDGKLNDFVFRTCFIDPFQGTVAANFATNDLKAKSAAVLIDSSSDYSKGLAASFKKAFKDNGGKIVAEEAYVAKDTDFHATLTRIKAANPDYVFLPGFYEEVGLIVKQARELGLNVPIMGGDGWDSPKLVDIAGAASLQNTYITNHYSSGDSDKKVQGFVSAFKAKYDGKSPDAFGALGYDTVYFLADAIKRAGSSDPKKIQKALEETDGLELVSGKVKLDKNHDPIKAAVILEYVNGQQQYKTKVNP
;
A
#
# COMPACT_ATOMS: atom_id res chain seq x y z
N MET A 1 22.96 -80.72 14.24
CA MET A 1 22.50 -81.85 13.33
C MET A 1 22.02 -81.25 12.00
N ARG A 2 22.57 -81.85 10.97
CA ARG A 2 22.12 -81.93 9.54
C ARG A 2 21.92 -80.60 8.78
N LYS A 3 22.87 -80.26 7.92
CA LYS A 3 23.16 -80.78 6.54
C LYS A 3 22.02 -80.40 5.56
N ARG A 4 22.20 -79.77 4.47
CA ARG A 4 22.92 -79.94 3.18
C ARG A 4 22.04 -79.22 2.14
N LYS A 5 22.34 -78.76 1.01
CA LYS A 5 23.42 -78.75 0.00
C LYS A 5 22.99 -77.72 -1.05
N LEU A 6 23.83 -76.90 -1.59
CA LEU A 6 24.60 -77.04 -2.84
C LEU A 6 23.80 -77.24 -4.12
N ALA A 7 23.96 -76.39 -5.05
CA ALA A 7 24.48 -76.47 -6.45
C ALA A 7 23.73 -75.42 -7.28
N GLY A 8 24.23 -74.67 -8.20
CA GLY A 8 25.51 -74.57 -8.88
C GLY A 8 25.28 -74.13 -10.33
N ILE A 9 26.13 -73.24 -10.82
CA ILE A 9 26.76 -73.24 -12.17
C ILE A 9 25.78 -72.87 -13.36
N PHE A 10 26.04 -71.94 -14.26
CA PHE A 10 27.03 -71.55 -15.25
C PHE A 10 26.63 -70.25 -15.90
N MET A 11 27.39 -69.18 -15.95
CA MET A 11 28.35 -68.78 -16.98
C MET A 11 27.82 -68.64 -18.41
N SER A 12 27.73 -67.38 -18.87
CA SER A 12 28.16 -67.05 -20.23
C SER A 12 28.46 -65.57 -20.35
N PHE A 13 29.67 -65.27 -20.75
CA PHE A 13 30.21 -63.98 -21.22
C PHE A 13 29.56 -63.56 -22.52
N MET A 14 29.24 -62.28 -22.67
CA MET A 14 29.40 -61.61 -23.96
C MET A 14 29.73 -60.12 -23.76
N VAL A 15 30.91 -59.79 -24.22
CA VAL A 15 31.44 -58.42 -24.36
C VAL A 15 30.83 -57.82 -25.63
N ALA A 16 30.37 -56.63 -25.56
CA ALA A 16 30.31 -55.71 -26.69
C ALA A 16 30.45 -54.28 -26.27
N ALA A 17 31.38 -53.64 -26.92
CA ALA A 17 31.92 -52.32 -26.67
C ALA A 17 30.97 -51.16 -27.03
N GLY A 18 31.11 -50.05 -26.29
CA GLY A 18 31.18 -48.69 -26.82
C GLY A 18 29.87 -48.00 -27.17
N VAL A 19 29.54 -46.98 -26.41
CA VAL A 19 29.43 -45.60 -26.94
C VAL A 19 29.38 -44.66 -25.73
N MET A 20 30.40 -43.82 -25.57
CA MET A 20 30.31 -42.62 -24.73
C MET A 20 29.31 -41.67 -25.38
N ALA A 21 28.18 -41.41 -24.70
CA ALA A 21 27.34 -40.26 -24.96
C ALA A 21 27.34 -39.42 -23.70
N GLY A 22 27.94 -38.23 -23.79
CA GLY A 22 28.05 -37.26 -22.70
C GLY A 22 26.68 -36.92 -22.16
N CYS A 23 26.48 -37.14 -20.86
CA CYS A 23 25.38 -36.55 -20.14
C CYS A 23 25.66 -35.03 -19.99
N ASN A 24 25.13 -34.29 -20.94
CA ASN A 24 24.93 -32.87 -20.77
C ASN A 24 23.80 -32.72 -19.71
N SER A 25 24.18 -32.52 -18.47
CA SER A 25 23.23 -32.17 -17.41
C SER A 25 22.71 -30.76 -17.67
N SER A 26 21.75 -30.66 -18.59
CA SER A 26 20.85 -29.51 -18.62
C SER A 26 20.10 -29.52 -17.29
N ALA A 27 20.45 -28.56 -16.43
CA ALA A 27 19.62 -28.24 -15.31
C ALA A 27 18.22 -27.87 -15.87
N SER A 28 17.34 -28.86 -15.85
CA SER A 28 15.92 -28.69 -16.12
C SER A 28 15.41 -27.76 -15.02
N SER A 29 15.30 -26.47 -15.33
CA SER A 29 14.39 -25.59 -14.60
C SER A 29 13.04 -26.28 -14.69
N ASN A 30 12.53 -26.74 -13.57
CA ASN A 30 11.12 -27.10 -13.43
C ASN A 30 10.31 -25.84 -13.72
N GLU A 31 10.03 -25.56 -14.99
CA GLU A 31 8.91 -24.70 -15.36
C GLU A 31 7.66 -25.47 -14.92
N GLU A 32 7.04 -24.98 -13.86
CA GLU A 32 5.72 -25.46 -13.45
C GLU A 32 4.80 -25.45 -14.68
N LYS A 33 4.34 -26.64 -15.04
CA LYS A 33 3.39 -26.85 -16.15
C LYS A 33 1.98 -26.33 -15.84
N ASP A 34 1.81 -25.61 -14.75
CA ASP A 34 0.55 -24.95 -14.41
C ASP A 34 0.58 -23.53 -14.98
N GLY A 35 -0.37 -23.20 -15.85
CA GLY A 35 -0.48 -21.89 -16.49
C GLY A 35 -0.84 -20.74 -15.53
N THR A 36 -0.30 -20.74 -14.32
CA THR A 36 -0.65 -19.85 -13.20
C THR A 36 0.58 -19.16 -12.62
N ILE A 37 0.44 -17.88 -12.31
CA ILE A 37 1.43 -17.06 -11.61
C ILE A 37 0.83 -16.69 -10.25
N LYS A 38 1.40 -17.19 -9.16
CA LYS A 38 0.93 -16.92 -7.80
C LYS A 38 1.47 -15.58 -7.30
N ILE A 39 0.58 -14.68 -6.90
CA ILE A 39 0.91 -13.43 -6.23
C ILE A 39 0.29 -13.42 -4.83
N GLY A 40 1.02 -12.91 -3.84
CA GLY A 40 0.55 -12.82 -2.46
C GLY A 40 -0.09 -11.47 -2.18
N ALA A 41 -1.10 -11.42 -1.32
CA ALA A 41 -1.60 -10.19 -0.72
C ALA A 41 -1.62 -10.34 0.80
N ASN A 42 -0.85 -9.50 1.50
CA ASN A 42 -0.77 -9.46 2.96
C ASN A 42 -1.33 -8.13 3.44
N LEU A 43 -2.62 -8.13 3.79
CA LEU A 43 -3.41 -6.92 3.99
C LEU A 43 -4.13 -6.94 5.34
N GLU A 44 -4.52 -5.77 5.81
CA GLU A 44 -5.35 -5.54 7.00
C GLU A 44 -6.82 -5.89 6.69
N LEU A 45 -7.19 -7.18 6.71
CA LEU A 45 -8.57 -7.61 6.41
C LEU A 45 -9.45 -7.63 7.64
N SER A 46 -8.85 -7.61 8.84
CA SER A 46 -9.51 -7.46 10.13
C SER A 46 -8.70 -6.51 11.03
N GLY A 47 -9.24 -6.19 12.21
CA GLY A 47 -8.61 -5.24 13.16
C GLY A 47 -8.97 -3.78 12.86
N GLY A 48 -8.26 -2.85 13.51
CA GLY A 48 -8.64 -1.44 13.59
C GLY A 48 -8.64 -0.67 12.26
N VAL A 49 -7.93 -1.15 11.23
CA VAL A 49 -7.89 -0.50 9.91
C VAL A 49 -8.36 -1.43 8.78
N ALA A 50 -9.25 -2.37 9.10
CA ALA A 50 -9.75 -3.37 8.17
C ALA A 50 -10.39 -2.77 6.89
N SER A 51 -10.98 -1.59 6.97
CA SER A 51 -11.56 -0.91 5.81
C SER A 51 -10.55 -0.73 4.67
N TYR A 52 -9.30 -0.42 4.98
CA TYR A 52 -8.25 -0.22 3.97
C TYR A 52 -7.89 -1.51 3.23
N GLY A 53 -7.58 -2.56 4.00
CA GLY A 53 -7.19 -3.83 3.41
C GLY A 53 -8.30 -4.49 2.61
N GLN A 54 -9.55 -4.38 3.09
CA GLN A 54 -10.73 -4.87 2.38
C GLN A 54 -10.92 -4.12 1.06
N SER A 55 -10.84 -2.78 1.06
CA SER A 55 -10.96 -1.98 -0.15
C SER A 55 -9.82 -2.23 -1.14
N ALA A 56 -8.58 -2.32 -0.66
CA ALA A 56 -7.44 -2.67 -1.50
C ALA A 56 -7.61 -4.06 -2.14
N LYS A 57 -8.09 -5.05 -1.38
CA LYS A 57 -8.38 -6.40 -1.87
C LYS A 57 -9.43 -6.40 -2.96
N GLU A 58 -10.50 -5.62 -2.81
CA GLU A 58 -11.54 -5.46 -3.85
C GLU A 58 -10.94 -4.93 -5.15
N GLY A 59 -10.07 -3.91 -5.09
CA GLY A 59 -9.35 -3.40 -6.26
C GLY A 59 -8.42 -4.44 -6.89
N ILE A 60 -7.66 -5.16 -6.07
CA ILE A 60 -6.76 -6.25 -6.51
C ILE A 60 -7.55 -7.34 -7.24
N GLU A 61 -8.67 -7.79 -6.67
CA GLU A 61 -9.51 -8.85 -7.26
C GLU A 61 -10.15 -8.42 -8.57
N LEU A 62 -10.56 -7.15 -8.69
CA LEU A 62 -11.08 -6.61 -9.96
C LEU A 62 -10.00 -6.61 -11.04
N ALA A 63 -8.79 -6.12 -10.73
CA ALA A 63 -7.68 -6.08 -11.67
C ALA A 63 -7.27 -7.49 -12.13
N ILE A 64 -7.18 -8.45 -11.21
CA ILE A 64 -6.85 -9.84 -11.53
C ILE A 64 -7.89 -10.45 -12.47
N GLU A 65 -9.18 -10.24 -12.20
CA GLU A 65 -10.25 -10.72 -13.06
C GLU A 65 -10.14 -10.16 -14.48
N GLU A 66 -9.88 -8.85 -14.62
CA GLU A 66 -9.74 -8.21 -15.92
C GLU A 66 -8.50 -8.72 -16.69
N ILE A 67 -7.36 -8.81 -16.01
CA ILE A 67 -6.12 -9.30 -16.58
C ILE A 67 -6.28 -10.77 -17.01
N ASN A 68 -6.94 -11.58 -16.20
CA ASN A 68 -7.14 -13.00 -16.45
C ASN A 68 -8.08 -13.30 -17.63
N LYS A 69 -8.83 -12.32 -18.15
CA LYS A 69 -9.57 -12.50 -19.42
C LYS A 69 -8.64 -12.79 -20.59
N LYS A 70 -7.43 -12.23 -20.58
CA LYS A 70 -6.38 -12.44 -21.62
C LYS A 70 -5.17 -13.21 -21.11
N GLY A 71 -4.89 -13.14 -19.81
CA GLY A 71 -3.69 -13.66 -19.17
C GLY A 71 -2.43 -12.81 -19.44
N ILE A 72 -1.32 -13.21 -18.82
CA ILE A 72 0.01 -12.61 -18.99
C ILE A 72 0.95 -13.70 -19.51
N ASN A 73 1.53 -13.50 -20.70
CA ASN A 73 2.44 -14.47 -21.31
C ASN A 73 1.86 -15.91 -21.35
N GLY A 74 0.54 -16.04 -21.57
CA GLY A 74 -0.17 -17.32 -21.63
C GLY A 74 -0.56 -17.91 -20.26
N LYS A 75 -0.24 -17.23 -19.15
CA LYS A 75 -0.56 -17.66 -17.78
C LYS A 75 -1.61 -16.74 -17.13
N LYS A 76 -2.31 -17.25 -16.13
CA LYS A 76 -3.25 -16.49 -15.30
C LYS A 76 -2.64 -16.12 -13.94
N LEU A 77 -3.08 -15.01 -13.36
CA LEU A 77 -2.75 -14.64 -11.99
C LEU A 77 -3.62 -15.42 -11.00
N GLU A 78 -3.02 -15.93 -9.95
CA GLU A 78 -3.69 -16.52 -8.79
C GLU A 78 -3.33 -15.71 -7.55
N LEU A 79 -4.35 -15.27 -6.80
CA LEU A 79 -4.17 -14.50 -5.56
C LEU A 79 -4.16 -15.41 -4.34
N VAL A 80 -3.10 -15.33 -3.56
CA VAL A 80 -2.99 -15.93 -2.23
C VAL A 80 -3.10 -14.82 -1.19
N THR A 81 -4.17 -14.80 -0.40
CA THR A 81 -4.44 -13.72 0.55
C THR A 81 -4.14 -14.15 1.99
N VAL A 82 -3.52 -13.24 2.74
CA VAL A 82 -3.27 -13.35 4.19
C VAL A 82 -3.84 -12.12 4.88
N ASP A 83 -4.56 -12.35 5.98
CA ASP A 83 -5.01 -11.29 6.88
C ASP A 83 -3.93 -11.04 7.94
N ASN A 84 -3.36 -9.83 7.96
CA ASN A 84 -2.40 -9.44 8.99
C ASN A 84 -3.06 -8.84 10.25
N LYS A 85 -4.38 -8.81 10.31
CA LYS A 85 -5.17 -8.37 11.47
C LYS A 85 -4.85 -6.96 11.97
N SER A 86 -4.30 -6.11 11.11
CA SER A 86 -3.78 -4.78 11.47
C SER A 86 -2.66 -4.83 12.53
N ASP A 87 -1.83 -5.89 12.51
CA ASP A 87 -0.76 -6.16 13.47
C ASP A 87 0.57 -6.44 12.76
N ALA A 88 1.66 -5.82 13.23
CA ALA A 88 2.98 -5.90 12.59
C ALA A 88 3.60 -7.31 12.68
N ALA A 89 3.37 -8.05 13.78
CA ALA A 89 3.90 -9.40 13.92
C ALA A 89 3.15 -10.39 13.01
N GLU A 90 1.84 -10.21 12.89
CA GLU A 90 1.03 -10.98 11.92
C GLU A 90 1.41 -10.65 10.48
N ALA A 91 1.71 -9.36 10.17
CA ALA A 91 2.22 -8.96 8.86
C ALA A 91 3.55 -9.63 8.52
N THR A 92 4.49 -9.69 9.47
CA THR A 92 5.76 -10.42 9.32
C THR A 92 5.53 -11.90 9.07
N SER A 93 4.69 -12.54 9.89
CA SER A 93 4.38 -13.97 9.79
C SER A 93 3.71 -14.31 8.46
N GLY A 94 2.77 -13.46 8.02
CA GLY A 94 2.09 -13.57 6.74
C GLY A 94 3.04 -13.45 5.54
N ALA A 95 3.95 -12.48 5.57
CA ALA A 95 4.96 -12.31 4.52
C ALA A 95 5.89 -13.53 4.44
N LEU A 96 6.34 -14.05 5.59
CA LEU A 96 7.17 -15.25 5.63
C LEU A 96 6.45 -16.47 5.04
N LYS A 97 5.16 -16.65 5.40
CA LYS A 97 4.33 -17.71 4.83
C LYS A 97 4.22 -17.60 3.32
N LEU A 98 3.86 -16.41 2.79
CA LEU A 98 3.73 -16.16 1.35
C LEU A 98 5.04 -16.46 0.60
N ALA A 99 6.18 -16.01 1.16
CA ALA A 99 7.48 -16.17 0.54
C ALA A 99 7.97 -17.64 0.54
N THR A 100 7.83 -18.35 1.66
CA THR A 100 8.50 -19.64 1.85
C THR A 100 7.60 -20.86 1.66
N GLN A 101 6.32 -20.76 2.01
CA GLN A 101 5.36 -21.87 1.92
C GLN A 101 4.52 -21.77 0.65
N ASP A 102 3.89 -20.63 0.40
CA ASP A 102 3.02 -20.43 -0.75
C ASP A 102 3.83 -20.17 -2.04
N LYS A 103 5.10 -19.74 -1.89
CA LYS A 103 6.08 -19.53 -2.99
C LYS A 103 5.55 -18.56 -4.05
N VAL A 104 5.00 -17.45 -3.61
CA VAL A 104 4.51 -16.39 -4.50
C VAL A 104 5.68 -15.71 -5.21
N VAL A 105 5.46 -15.19 -6.41
CA VAL A 105 6.50 -14.50 -7.20
C VAL A 105 6.64 -13.03 -6.83
N ALA A 106 5.62 -12.45 -6.20
CA ALA A 106 5.59 -11.10 -5.66
C ALA A 106 4.56 -11.00 -4.55
N MET A 107 4.73 -10.04 -3.63
CA MET A 107 3.81 -9.73 -2.55
C MET A 107 3.24 -8.33 -2.73
N ILE A 108 1.94 -8.18 -2.49
CA ILE A 108 1.22 -6.90 -2.41
C ILE A 108 0.89 -6.65 -0.94
N GLY A 109 1.20 -5.47 -0.44
CA GLY A 109 0.85 -5.08 0.93
C GLY A 109 2.02 -4.43 1.69
N ALA A 110 1.78 -4.04 2.94
CA ALA A 110 0.46 -3.88 3.52
C ALA A 110 -0.19 -2.55 3.08
N ALA A 111 -1.38 -2.26 3.57
CA ALA A 111 -2.01 -0.95 3.32
C ALA A 111 -1.41 0.14 4.22
N THR A 112 -0.96 -0.20 5.43
CA THR A 112 -0.38 0.75 6.39
C THR A 112 1.14 0.69 6.42
N SER A 113 1.78 1.81 6.78
CA SER A 113 3.24 1.92 6.79
C SER A 113 3.91 1.00 7.82
N THR A 114 3.39 0.93 9.04
CA THR A 114 3.94 0.07 10.09
C THR A 114 3.92 -1.40 9.69
N ASN A 115 2.80 -1.88 9.13
CA ASN A 115 2.69 -3.27 8.69
C ASN A 115 3.49 -3.56 7.42
N THR A 116 3.68 -2.57 6.55
CA THR A 116 4.58 -2.71 5.38
C THR A 116 6.03 -2.80 5.81
N LEU A 117 6.47 -1.93 6.74
CA LEU A 117 7.83 -1.95 7.28
C LEU A 117 8.18 -3.31 7.91
N ALA A 118 7.20 -3.96 8.57
CA ALA A 118 7.36 -5.28 9.14
C ALA A 118 7.62 -6.40 8.11
N GLN A 119 7.27 -6.17 6.84
CA GLN A 119 7.46 -7.13 5.74
C GLN A 119 8.75 -6.90 4.95
N VAL A 120 9.35 -5.70 5.04
CA VAL A 120 10.49 -5.29 4.22
C VAL A 120 11.65 -6.29 4.29
N GLN A 121 12.08 -6.66 5.50
CA GLN A 121 13.20 -7.58 5.66
C GLN A 121 12.92 -8.97 5.05
N ILE A 122 11.68 -9.45 5.16
CA ILE A 122 11.27 -10.74 4.57
C ILE A 122 11.38 -10.69 3.04
N ALA A 123 10.93 -9.60 2.42
CA ALA A 123 11.03 -9.38 0.98
C ALA A 123 12.50 -9.37 0.50
N GLN A 124 13.36 -8.64 1.21
CA GLN A 124 14.79 -8.52 0.92
C GLN A 124 15.52 -9.86 1.02
N ASP A 125 15.32 -10.60 2.13
CA ASP A 125 16.01 -11.87 2.39
C ASP A 125 15.61 -12.96 1.41
N ASN A 126 14.32 -13.01 1.04
CA ASN A 126 13.79 -13.99 0.09
C ASN A 126 13.89 -13.54 -1.38
N LYS A 127 14.32 -12.28 -1.64
CA LYS A 127 14.45 -11.70 -2.97
C LYS A 127 13.14 -11.77 -3.77
N ILE A 128 12.04 -11.43 -3.11
CA ILE A 128 10.69 -11.40 -3.67
C ILE A 128 10.20 -9.96 -3.65
N PRO A 129 9.76 -9.38 -4.79
CA PRO A 129 9.20 -8.03 -4.81
C PRO A 129 8.04 -7.87 -3.83
N LEU A 130 8.11 -6.84 -2.99
CA LEU A 130 7.02 -6.35 -2.14
C LEU A 130 6.56 -5.01 -2.71
N ILE A 131 5.28 -4.90 -3.06
CA ILE A 131 4.70 -3.67 -3.61
C ILE A 131 3.59 -3.23 -2.67
N THR A 132 3.80 -2.12 -1.95
CA THR A 132 2.71 -1.55 -1.16
C THR A 132 1.82 -0.66 -2.02
N PRO A 133 0.49 -0.84 -1.94
CA PRO A 133 -0.43 0.06 -2.64
C PRO A 133 -0.46 1.46 -2.03
N THR A 134 -0.44 1.57 -0.70
CA THR A 134 -0.86 2.79 0.01
C THR A 134 0.06 3.22 1.14
N ALA A 135 1.09 2.46 1.50
CA ALA A 135 1.98 2.83 2.60
C ALA A 135 2.97 3.92 2.17
N THR A 136 2.83 5.11 2.72
CA THR A 136 3.48 6.35 2.26
C THR A 136 4.74 6.72 3.01
N ASN A 137 5.08 6.03 4.13
CA ASN A 137 6.28 6.36 4.92
C ASN A 137 7.55 6.24 4.07
N ALA A 138 8.38 7.28 4.07
CA ALA A 138 9.58 7.37 3.22
C ALA A 138 10.62 6.26 3.49
N THR A 139 10.63 5.69 4.70
CA THR A 139 11.63 4.69 5.10
C THR A 139 11.34 3.28 4.59
N ILE A 140 10.23 3.07 3.89
CA ILE A 140 9.83 1.77 3.35
C ILE A 140 10.75 1.33 2.20
N THR A 141 11.00 2.21 1.25
CA THR A 141 11.81 1.93 0.07
C THR A 141 13.29 2.31 0.27
N PHE A 142 13.54 3.36 1.05
CA PHE A 142 14.89 3.88 1.28
C PHE A 142 15.09 4.23 2.76
N LYS A 143 16.03 3.55 3.44
CA LYS A 143 16.29 3.73 4.86
C LYS A 143 17.79 3.78 5.15
N ASP A 144 18.23 4.74 5.97
CA ASP A 144 19.62 4.87 6.44
C ASP A 144 20.66 4.88 5.30
N GLY A 145 20.33 5.57 4.19
CA GLY A 145 21.19 5.66 3.03
C GLY A 145 21.22 4.42 2.13
N LYS A 146 20.33 3.44 2.37
CA LYS A 146 20.25 2.18 1.62
C LYS A 146 18.89 2.00 0.97
N LEU A 147 18.91 1.58 -0.29
CA LEU A 147 17.74 1.18 -1.03
C LEU A 147 17.30 -0.22 -0.57
N ASN A 148 16.00 -0.42 -0.41
CA ASN A 148 15.40 -1.72 -0.26
C ASN A 148 15.06 -2.27 -1.67
N ASP A 149 16.02 -2.96 -2.31
CA ASP A 149 15.99 -3.32 -3.74
C ASP A 149 14.73 -4.06 -4.18
N PHE A 150 14.12 -4.83 -3.28
CA PHE A 150 12.92 -5.61 -3.57
C PHE A 150 11.62 -4.94 -3.09
N VAL A 151 11.65 -3.65 -2.72
CA VAL A 151 10.48 -2.95 -2.20
C VAL A 151 10.08 -1.78 -3.10
N PHE A 152 8.82 -1.73 -3.44
CA PHE A 152 8.20 -0.76 -4.35
C PHE A 152 6.90 -0.22 -3.78
N ARG A 153 6.37 0.82 -4.38
CA ARG A 153 5.04 1.35 -4.07
C ARG A 153 4.32 1.91 -5.29
N THR A 154 3.01 2.06 -5.21
CA THR A 154 2.20 2.78 -6.21
C THR A 154 1.66 4.11 -5.69
N CYS A 155 1.74 4.37 -4.39
CA CYS A 155 1.38 5.65 -3.76
C CYS A 155 2.51 6.68 -3.83
N PHE A 156 2.19 7.95 -3.55
CA PHE A 156 3.18 8.99 -3.25
C PHE A 156 3.79 8.77 -1.84
N ILE A 157 4.68 9.66 -1.40
CA ILE A 157 5.38 9.57 -0.10
C ILE A 157 5.00 10.70 0.86
N ASP A 158 5.12 10.45 2.17
CA ASP A 158 4.83 11.43 3.24
C ASP A 158 5.54 12.78 3.09
N PRO A 159 6.83 12.86 2.64
CA PRO A 159 7.47 14.15 2.39
C PRO A 159 6.73 15.01 1.37
N PHE A 160 6.23 14.43 0.29
CA PHE A 160 5.42 15.14 -0.69
C PHE A 160 4.04 15.48 -0.13
N GLN A 161 3.36 14.51 0.48
CA GLN A 161 2.04 14.70 1.08
C GLN A 161 2.04 15.80 2.14
N GLY A 162 3.03 15.80 3.05
CA GLY A 162 3.19 16.82 4.08
C GLY A 162 3.46 18.21 3.51
N THR A 163 4.24 18.30 2.43
CA THR A 163 4.48 19.57 1.72
C THR A 163 3.19 20.09 1.08
N VAL A 164 2.42 19.23 0.42
CA VAL A 164 1.12 19.59 -0.17
C VAL A 164 0.16 20.12 0.89
N ALA A 165 0.03 19.43 2.02
CA ALA A 165 -0.82 19.86 3.13
C ALA A 165 -0.36 21.20 3.72
N ALA A 166 0.95 21.40 3.91
CA ALA A 166 1.49 22.65 4.44
C ALA A 166 1.27 23.82 3.48
N ASN A 167 1.47 23.63 2.19
CA ASN A 167 1.24 24.64 1.16
C ASN A 167 -0.25 25.03 1.11
N PHE A 168 -1.15 24.05 1.17
CA PHE A 168 -2.59 24.33 1.21
C PHE A 168 -2.98 25.11 2.47
N ALA A 169 -2.47 24.71 3.64
CA ALA A 169 -2.73 25.43 4.88
C ALA A 169 -2.26 26.90 4.79
N THR A 170 -1.06 27.17 4.29
CA THR A 170 -0.51 28.53 4.20
C THR A 170 -1.07 29.35 3.05
N ASN A 171 -1.21 28.76 1.86
CA ASN A 171 -1.53 29.49 0.63
C ASN A 171 -3.03 29.61 0.38
N ASP A 172 -3.80 28.58 0.70
CA ASP A 172 -5.25 28.56 0.44
C ASP A 172 -6.04 28.94 1.69
N LEU A 173 -5.73 28.34 2.85
CA LEU A 173 -6.43 28.60 4.12
C LEU A 173 -5.85 29.80 4.88
N LYS A 174 -4.71 30.37 4.44
CA LYS A 174 -4.01 31.52 5.05
C LYS A 174 -3.64 31.32 6.51
N ALA A 175 -3.46 30.07 6.94
CA ALA A 175 -3.08 29.72 8.30
C ALA A 175 -1.63 30.18 8.58
N LYS A 176 -1.45 30.86 9.73
CA LYS A 176 -0.14 31.30 10.25
C LYS A 176 0.35 30.44 11.39
N SER A 177 -0.58 29.78 12.05
CA SER A 177 -0.32 28.89 13.19
C SER A 177 -1.06 27.57 13.01
N ALA A 178 -0.39 26.46 13.42
CA ALA A 178 -0.99 25.14 13.37
C ALA A 178 -0.77 24.37 14.67
N ALA A 179 -1.76 23.58 15.08
CA ALA A 179 -1.56 22.49 16.00
C ALA A 179 -1.41 21.17 15.23
N VAL A 180 -0.64 20.24 15.77
CA VAL A 180 -0.45 18.90 15.20
C VAL A 180 -0.83 17.88 16.25
N LEU A 181 -1.68 16.92 15.88
CA LEU A 181 -2.09 15.82 16.76
C LEU A 181 -1.70 14.48 16.11
N ILE A 182 -0.82 13.72 16.78
CA ILE A 182 -0.08 12.61 16.20
C ILE A 182 -0.48 11.29 16.87
N ASP A 183 -0.73 10.25 16.08
CA ASP A 183 -0.72 8.87 16.57
C ASP A 183 0.72 8.43 16.80
N SER A 184 1.15 8.35 18.06
CA SER A 184 2.51 7.97 18.44
C SER A 184 2.84 6.48 18.19
N SER A 185 1.83 5.65 17.98
CA SER A 185 1.98 4.23 17.66
C SER A 185 2.15 3.97 16.13
N SER A 186 1.87 4.97 15.28
CA SER A 186 1.88 4.83 13.81
C SER A 186 3.12 5.46 13.17
N ASP A 187 3.87 4.67 12.39
CA ASP A 187 5.01 5.18 11.61
C ASP A 187 4.56 6.13 10.49
N TYR A 188 3.35 5.93 9.94
CA TYR A 188 2.70 6.86 9.01
C TYR A 188 2.46 8.23 9.67
N SER A 189 1.74 8.24 10.78
CA SER A 189 1.38 9.50 11.47
C SER A 189 2.61 10.30 11.87
N LYS A 190 3.63 9.64 12.43
CA LYS A 190 4.91 10.26 12.80
C LYS A 190 5.65 10.85 11.60
N GLY A 191 5.76 10.09 10.50
CA GLY A 191 6.47 10.50 9.29
C GLY A 191 5.79 11.68 8.59
N LEU A 192 4.47 11.59 8.43
CA LEU A 192 3.68 12.64 7.80
C LEU A 192 3.63 13.92 8.66
N ALA A 193 3.49 13.80 9.98
CA ALA A 193 3.57 14.95 10.89
C ALA A 193 4.93 15.66 10.81
N ALA A 194 6.02 14.92 10.77
CA ALA A 194 7.37 15.48 10.65
C ALA A 194 7.53 16.27 9.34
N SER A 195 7.04 15.70 8.24
CA SER A 195 7.09 16.32 6.92
C SER A 195 6.24 17.59 6.84
N PHE A 196 5.01 17.54 7.35
CA PHE A 196 4.14 18.72 7.46
C PHE A 196 4.77 19.82 8.31
N LYS A 197 5.25 19.50 9.52
CA LYS A 197 5.85 20.48 10.42
C LYS A 197 7.05 21.19 9.80
N LYS A 198 7.88 20.44 9.08
CA LYS A 198 9.02 21.03 8.38
C LYS A 198 8.54 22.00 7.29
N ALA A 199 7.69 21.55 6.38
CA ALA A 199 7.23 22.36 5.26
C ALA A 199 6.42 23.58 5.73
N PHE A 200 5.58 23.44 6.77
CA PHE A 200 4.79 24.53 7.32
C PHE A 200 5.69 25.64 7.94
N LYS A 201 6.77 25.23 8.62
CA LYS A 201 7.77 26.18 9.16
C LYS A 201 8.57 26.84 8.03
N ASP A 202 8.96 26.09 7.02
CA ASP A 202 9.66 26.63 5.84
C ASP A 202 8.80 27.69 5.11
N ASN A 203 7.48 27.52 5.12
CA ASN A 203 6.50 28.50 4.61
C ASN A 203 6.26 29.69 5.56
N GLY A 204 6.98 29.81 6.68
CA GLY A 204 6.80 30.88 7.68
C GLY A 204 5.69 30.62 8.70
N GLY A 205 5.06 29.44 8.69
CA GLY A 205 4.06 29.05 9.68
C GLY A 205 4.67 28.66 11.03
N LYS A 206 3.88 28.75 12.10
CA LYS A 206 4.28 28.43 13.47
C LYS A 206 3.49 27.24 14.01
N ILE A 207 4.17 26.23 14.54
CA ILE A 207 3.53 25.16 15.32
C ILE A 207 3.32 25.65 16.75
N VAL A 208 2.06 25.79 17.17
CA VAL A 208 1.67 26.35 18.48
C VAL A 208 1.30 25.29 19.50
N ALA A 209 0.94 24.07 19.04
CA ALA A 209 0.73 22.90 19.89
C ALA A 209 1.14 21.64 19.14
N GLU A 210 1.70 20.69 19.86
CA GLU A 210 1.97 19.35 19.38
C GLU A 210 1.52 18.38 20.46
N GLU A 211 0.54 17.55 20.13
CA GLU A 211 -0.11 16.61 21.02
C GLU A 211 -0.07 15.21 20.40
N ALA A 212 -0.22 14.18 21.23
CA ALA A 212 -0.20 12.80 20.78
C ALA A 212 -1.31 11.97 21.42
N TYR A 213 -1.68 10.91 20.70
CA TYR A 213 -2.54 9.81 21.17
C TYR A 213 -1.94 8.47 20.76
N VAL A 214 -2.56 7.38 21.13
CA VAL A 214 -2.23 6.04 20.67
C VAL A 214 -3.45 5.38 20.01
N ALA A 215 -3.20 4.47 19.09
CA ALA A 215 -4.28 3.70 18.45
C ALA A 215 -5.19 3.06 19.49
N LYS A 216 -6.50 3.06 19.22
CA LYS A 216 -7.61 2.60 20.08
C LYS A 216 -7.97 3.52 21.25
N ASP A 217 -7.36 4.69 21.38
CA ASP A 217 -7.88 5.73 22.26
C ASP A 217 -9.27 6.16 21.79
N THR A 218 -10.17 6.47 22.72
CA THR A 218 -11.55 6.85 22.42
C THR A 218 -11.96 8.19 23.00
N ASP A 219 -11.20 8.72 23.95
CA ASP A 219 -11.44 10.02 24.59
C ASP A 219 -10.26 10.97 24.37
N PHE A 220 -10.51 12.06 23.66
CA PHE A 220 -9.53 13.06 23.27
C PHE A 220 -9.79 14.45 23.87
N HIS A 221 -10.79 14.59 24.77
CA HIS A 221 -11.23 15.88 25.31
C HIS A 221 -10.09 16.64 25.98
N ALA A 222 -9.26 15.98 26.78
CA ALA A 222 -8.14 16.63 27.47
C ALA A 222 -7.10 17.18 26.47
N THR A 223 -6.74 16.38 25.48
CA THR A 223 -5.79 16.73 24.42
C THR A 223 -6.34 17.85 23.55
N LEU A 224 -7.60 17.76 23.13
CA LEU A 224 -8.28 18.77 22.32
C LEU A 224 -8.47 20.09 23.09
N THR A 225 -8.65 20.04 24.40
CA THR A 225 -8.71 21.24 25.26
C THR A 225 -7.37 21.98 25.24
N ARG A 226 -6.23 21.28 25.31
CA ARG A 226 -4.90 21.91 25.20
C ARG A 226 -4.68 22.50 23.81
N ILE A 227 -5.06 21.79 22.74
CA ILE A 227 -5.00 22.32 21.38
C ILE A 227 -5.84 23.58 21.24
N LYS A 228 -7.09 23.58 21.75
CA LYS A 228 -7.98 24.75 21.73
C LYS A 228 -7.38 25.94 22.49
N ALA A 229 -6.78 25.71 23.65
CA ALA A 229 -6.12 26.74 24.45
C ALA A 229 -4.92 27.39 23.74
N ALA A 230 -4.23 26.66 22.87
CA ALA A 230 -3.13 27.16 22.03
C ALA A 230 -3.63 28.08 20.89
N ASN A 231 -4.93 28.14 20.65
CA ASN A 231 -5.60 28.97 19.64
C ASN A 231 -4.95 28.89 18.24
N PRO A 232 -4.84 27.70 17.62
CA PRO A 232 -4.28 27.56 16.28
C PRO A 232 -5.28 28.09 15.23
N ASP A 233 -4.74 28.53 14.07
CA ASP A 233 -5.55 28.82 12.87
C ASP A 233 -5.99 27.53 12.15
N TYR A 234 -5.31 26.41 12.42
CA TYR A 234 -5.43 25.17 11.67
C TYR A 234 -4.97 23.97 12.51
N VAL A 235 -5.59 22.82 12.32
CA VAL A 235 -5.15 21.55 12.94
C VAL A 235 -4.73 20.56 11.86
N PHE A 236 -3.51 20.03 11.96
CA PHE A 236 -3.05 18.91 11.16
C PHE A 236 -3.17 17.62 11.95
N LEU A 237 -3.92 16.66 11.43
CA LEU A 237 -4.26 15.41 12.08
C LEU A 237 -3.92 14.21 11.16
N PRO A 238 -2.63 13.84 11.03
CA PRO A 238 -2.25 12.61 10.31
C PRO A 238 -2.61 11.39 11.16
N GLY A 239 -3.61 10.64 10.74
CA GLY A 239 -4.12 9.50 11.49
C GLY A 239 -5.04 8.64 10.65
N PHE A 240 -5.60 7.61 11.25
CA PHE A 240 -6.50 6.66 10.60
C PHE A 240 -7.96 6.93 10.98
N TYR A 241 -8.86 6.52 10.13
CA TYR A 241 -10.28 6.90 10.17
C TYR A 241 -10.99 6.64 11.51
N GLU A 242 -10.60 5.61 12.27
CA GLU A 242 -11.26 5.27 13.54
C GLU A 242 -11.08 6.38 14.57
N GLU A 243 -9.84 6.67 14.94
CA GLU A 243 -9.52 7.70 15.93
C GLU A 243 -9.80 9.09 15.37
N VAL A 244 -9.47 9.33 14.10
CA VAL A 244 -9.73 10.61 13.43
C VAL A 244 -11.22 10.99 13.48
N GLY A 245 -12.11 10.04 13.21
CA GLY A 245 -13.56 10.28 13.28
C GLY A 245 -14.01 10.74 14.67
N LEU A 246 -13.51 10.08 15.70
CA LEU A 246 -13.78 10.44 17.09
C LEU A 246 -13.15 11.80 17.47
N ILE A 247 -11.90 12.04 17.07
CA ILE A 247 -11.18 13.29 17.32
C ILE A 247 -11.91 14.47 16.69
N VAL A 248 -12.27 14.37 15.41
CA VAL A 248 -12.97 15.46 14.70
C VAL A 248 -14.32 15.73 15.35
N LYS A 249 -15.09 14.70 15.70
CA LYS A 249 -16.37 14.83 16.39
C LYS A 249 -16.20 15.56 17.73
N GLN A 250 -15.32 15.09 18.60
CA GLN A 250 -15.06 15.69 19.91
C GLN A 250 -14.46 17.11 19.79
N ALA A 251 -13.64 17.38 18.76
CA ALA A 251 -13.15 18.73 18.49
C ALA A 251 -14.29 19.70 18.22
N ARG A 252 -15.26 19.31 17.40
CA ARG A 252 -16.45 20.16 17.12
C ARG A 252 -17.36 20.32 18.35
N GLU A 253 -17.54 19.26 19.13
CA GLU A 253 -18.29 19.32 20.41
C GLU A 253 -17.65 20.31 21.40
N LEU A 254 -16.31 20.38 21.43
CA LEU A 254 -15.58 21.38 22.22
C LEU A 254 -15.59 22.79 21.61
N GLY A 255 -16.18 23.00 20.43
CA GLY A 255 -16.18 24.26 19.71
C GLY A 255 -14.84 24.63 19.06
N LEU A 256 -13.98 23.66 18.74
CA LEU A 256 -12.78 23.85 17.91
C LEU A 256 -13.21 23.82 16.45
N ASN A 257 -13.53 24.97 15.87
CA ASN A 257 -14.14 25.11 14.54
C ASN A 257 -13.16 25.50 13.43
N VAL A 258 -11.86 25.57 13.74
CA VAL A 258 -10.81 25.83 12.75
C VAL A 258 -10.78 24.72 11.70
N PRO A 259 -10.21 24.97 10.51
CA PRO A 259 -9.96 23.91 9.53
C PRO A 259 -9.14 22.78 10.13
N ILE A 260 -9.55 21.55 9.87
CA ILE A 260 -8.80 20.34 10.24
C ILE A 260 -8.47 19.61 8.96
N MET A 261 -7.23 19.19 8.80
CA MET A 261 -6.80 18.43 7.64
C MET A 261 -5.98 17.21 8.04
N GLY A 262 -6.20 16.12 7.33
CA GLY A 262 -5.37 14.94 7.42
C GLY A 262 -4.78 14.53 6.08
N GLY A 263 -4.24 13.33 6.08
CA GLY A 263 -3.72 12.69 4.87
C GLY A 263 -4.69 11.64 4.32
N ASP A 264 -4.17 10.84 3.42
CA ASP A 264 -4.85 9.73 2.76
C ASP A 264 -5.40 8.66 3.72
N GLY A 265 -4.85 8.57 4.94
CA GLY A 265 -5.38 7.71 6.01
C GLY A 265 -6.79 8.08 6.51
N TRP A 266 -7.37 9.18 6.05
CA TRP A 266 -8.78 9.49 6.33
C TRP A 266 -9.74 8.87 5.31
N ASP A 267 -9.23 8.39 4.18
CA ASP A 267 -10.07 7.92 3.07
C ASP A 267 -10.70 6.56 3.36
N SER A 268 -11.79 6.60 4.10
CA SER A 268 -12.66 5.46 4.37
C SER A 268 -14.11 5.94 4.52
N PRO A 269 -15.08 5.21 3.97
CA PRO A 269 -16.49 5.51 4.23
C PRO A 269 -16.86 5.45 5.72
N LYS A 270 -16.09 4.67 6.52
CA LYS A 270 -16.26 4.57 7.97
C LYS A 270 -16.01 5.88 8.71
N LEU A 271 -15.18 6.78 8.14
CA LEU A 271 -14.95 8.09 8.74
C LEU A 271 -16.25 8.88 8.92
N VAL A 272 -17.09 8.87 7.90
CA VAL A 272 -18.39 9.56 7.94
C VAL A 272 -19.35 8.91 8.95
N ASP A 273 -19.33 7.58 9.03
CA ASP A 273 -20.15 6.82 10.00
C ASP A 273 -19.78 7.19 11.46
N ILE A 274 -18.49 7.39 11.74
CA ILE A 274 -17.95 7.67 13.08
C ILE A 274 -18.10 9.15 13.44
N ALA A 275 -17.62 10.03 12.58
CA ALA A 275 -17.58 11.47 12.84
C ALA A 275 -18.96 12.13 12.72
N GLY A 276 -19.80 11.62 11.82
CA GLY A 276 -21.02 12.27 11.34
C GLY A 276 -20.70 13.40 10.34
N ALA A 277 -21.57 13.55 9.34
CA ALA A 277 -21.38 14.52 8.25
C ALA A 277 -21.23 15.98 8.75
N ALA A 278 -21.93 16.35 9.83
CA ALA A 278 -21.87 17.69 10.39
C ALA A 278 -20.49 18.04 10.97
N SER A 279 -19.84 17.08 11.65
CA SER A 279 -18.52 17.28 12.25
C SER A 279 -17.41 17.40 11.21
N LEU A 280 -17.60 16.80 10.04
CA LEU A 280 -16.65 16.86 8.93
C LEU A 280 -16.71 18.15 8.11
N GLN A 281 -17.58 19.11 8.44
CA GLN A 281 -17.55 20.41 7.79
C GLN A 281 -16.22 21.13 8.07
N ASN A 282 -15.67 21.83 7.05
CA ASN A 282 -14.38 22.49 7.13
C ASN A 282 -13.23 21.52 7.42
N THR A 283 -13.28 20.32 6.83
CA THR A 283 -12.20 19.34 6.89
C THR A 283 -11.70 18.97 5.50
N TYR A 284 -10.41 18.67 5.41
CA TYR A 284 -9.71 18.43 4.16
C TYR A 284 -8.81 17.20 4.27
N ILE A 285 -8.54 16.57 3.12
CA ILE A 285 -7.54 15.49 3.03
C ILE A 285 -6.67 15.66 1.79
N THR A 286 -5.42 15.25 1.90
CA THR A 286 -4.63 14.88 0.72
C THR A 286 -4.99 13.47 0.30
N ASN A 287 -5.12 13.22 -1.00
CA ASN A 287 -5.47 11.90 -1.50
C ASN A 287 -4.77 11.60 -2.83
N HIS A 288 -4.79 10.34 -3.26
CA HIS A 288 -4.12 9.86 -4.47
C HIS A 288 -4.95 10.04 -5.73
N TYR A 289 -6.27 10.08 -5.61
CA TYR A 289 -7.21 10.26 -6.71
C TYR A 289 -8.56 10.77 -6.18
N SER A 290 -9.45 11.10 -7.10
CA SER A 290 -10.86 11.38 -6.82
C SER A 290 -11.73 10.51 -7.70
N SER A 291 -12.72 9.82 -7.12
CA SER A 291 -13.71 9.06 -7.89
C SER A 291 -14.59 9.94 -8.78
N GLY A 292 -14.60 11.25 -8.52
CA GLY A 292 -15.25 12.27 -9.32
C GLY A 292 -14.40 12.88 -10.45
N ASP A 293 -13.15 12.42 -10.63
CA ASP A 293 -12.31 12.87 -11.75
C ASP A 293 -12.93 12.43 -13.09
N SER A 294 -13.02 13.35 -14.04
CA SER A 294 -13.61 13.10 -15.36
C SER A 294 -12.71 12.33 -16.33
N ASP A 295 -11.49 11.99 -15.93
CA ASP A 295 -10.59 11.16 -16.71
C ASP A 295 -11.25 9.83 -17.08
N LYS A 296 -11.15 9.43 -18.36
CA LYS A 296 -11.82 8.23 -18.88
C LYS A 296 -11.35 6.94 -18.20
N LYS A 297 -10.08 6.86 -17.80
CA LYS A 297 -9.54 5.69 -17.13
C LYS A 297 -10.09 5.60 -15.70
N VAL A 298 -10.15 6.73 -14.99
CA VAL A 298 -10.79 6.83 -13.68
C VAL A 298 -12.24 6.40 -13.76
N GLN A 299 -13.02 6.97 -14.67
CA GLN A 299 -14.44 6.64 -14.80
C GLN A 299 -14.68 5.20 -15.29
N GLY A 300 -13.79 4.65 -16.11
CA GLY A 300 -13.81 3.22 -16.48
C GLY A 300 -13.63 2.30 -15.28
N PHE A 301 -12.63 2.58 -14.44
CA PHE A 301 -12.40 1.86 -13.18
C PHE A 301 -13.58 2.00 -12.21
N VAL A 302 -14.05 3.23 -11.97
CA VAL A 302 -15.19 3.48 -11.07
C VAL A 302 -16.43 2.71 -11.53
N SER A 303 -16.71 2.69 -12.84
CA SER A 303 -17.85 1.97 -13.40
C SER A 303 -17.72 0.45 -13.23
N ALA A 304 -16.52 -0.10 -13.52
CA ALA A 304 -16.24 -1.52 -13.37
C ALA A 304 -16.32 -1.97 -11.89
N PHE A 305 -15.76 -1.15 -10.99
CA PHE A 305 -15.82 -1.41 -9.56
C PHE A 305 -17.26 -1.41 -9.03
N LYS A 306 -18.04 -0.38 -9.37
CA LYS A 306 -19.47 -0.31 -9.00
C LYS A 306 -20.28 -1.48 -9.54
N ALA A 307 -20.01 -1.92 -10.76
CA ALA A 307 -20.69 -3.07 -11.36
C ALA A 307 -20.38 -4.37 -10.63
N LYS A 308 -19.16 -4.54 -10.10
CA LYS A 308 -18.75 -5.75 -9.38
C LYS A 308 -19.19 -5.75 -7.91
N TYR A 309 -19.25 -4.58 -7.27
CA TYR A 309 -19.47 -4.44 -5.83
C TYR A 309 -20.77 -3.65 -5.52
N ASP A 310 -21.88 -4.04 -6.13
CA ASP A 310 -23.25 -3.59 -5.82
C ASP A 310 -23.44 -2.08 -5.71
N GLY A 311 -22.77 -1.31 -6.60
CA GLY A 311 -22.85 0.14 -6.64
C GLY A 311 -21.90 0.86 -5.65
N LYS A 312 -21.08 0.13 -4.88
CA LYS A 312 -20.07 0.71 -3.98
C LYS A 312 -19.11 1.59 -4.77
N SER A 313 -18.90 2.82 -4.31
CA SER A 313 -17.88 3.71 -4.90
C SER A 313 -16.50 3.32 -4.39
N PRO A 314 -15.48 3.18 -5.26
CA PRO A 314 -14.12 2.91 -4.80
C PRO A 314 -13.51 4.12 -4.12
N ASP A 315 -12.81 3.89 -3.01
CA ASP A 315 -11.89 4.84 -2.37
C ASP A 315 -10.47 4.73 -2.97
N ALA A 316 -9.50 5.50 -2.43
CA ALA A 316 -8.12 5.46 -2.92
C ALA A 316 -7.44 4.12 -2.66
N PHE A 317 -7.79 3.40 -1.59
CA PHE A 317 -7.23 2.08 -1.30
C PHE A 317 -7.63 1.06 -2.36
N GLY A 318 -8.89 1.07 -2.79
CA GLY A 318 -9.37 0.25 -3.90
C GLY A 318 -8.70 0.61 -5.22
N ALA A 319 -8.56 1.91 -5.52
CA ALA A 319 -7.91 2.36 -6.75
C ALA A 319 -6.43 1.99 -6.79
N LEU A 320 -5.69 2.16 -5.68
CA LEU A 320 -4.28 1.82 -5.60
C LEU A 320 -4.04 0.31 -5.55
N GLY A 321 -4.94 -0.46 -4.93
CA GLY A 321 -4.91 -1.92 -5.00
C GLY A 321 -5.03 -2.42 -6.44
N TYR A 322 -5.96 -1.87 -7.20
CA TYR A 322 -6.13 -2.12 -8.63
C TYR A 322 -4.88 -1.75 -9.42
N ASP A 323 -4.36 -0.54 -9.22
CA ASP A 323 -3.16 -0.04 -9.88
C ASP A 323 -1.93 -0.90 -9.59
N THR A 324 -1.79 -1.41 -8.36
CA THR A 324 -0.65 -2.26 -7.97
C THR A 324 -0.60 -3.56 -8.75
N VAL A 325 -1.75 -4.16 -9.04
CA VAL A 325 -1.80 -5.37 -9.86
C VAL A 325 -1.44 -5.06 -11.31
N TYR A 326 -1.90 -3.95 -11.87
CA TYR A 326 -1.52 -3.55 -13.22
C TYR A 326 -0.03 -3.19 -13.33
N PHE A 327 0.54 -2.55 -12.31
CA PHE A 327 1.96 -2.27 -12.23
C PHE A 327 2.80 -3.56 -12.20
N LEU A 328 2.41 -4.54 -11.37
CA LEU A 328 3.06 -5.85 -11.32
C LEU A 328 2.87 -6.63 -12.62
N ALA A 329 1.68 -6.63 -13.20
CA ALA A 329 1.36 -7.33 -14.44
C ALA A 329 2.18 -6.81 -15.63
N ASP A 330 2.35 -5.48 -15.73
CA ASP A 330 3.22 -4.86 -16.74
C ASP A 330 4.69 -5.32 -16.56
N ALA A 331 5.19 -5.33 -15.32
CA ALA A 331 6.54 -5.79 -15.02
C ALA A 331 6.73 -7.28 -15.37
N ILE A 332 5.79 -8.16 -15.01
CA ILE A 332 5.82 -9.59 -15.37
C ILE A 332 5.82 -9.75 -16.90
N LYS A 333 5.00 -8.97 -17.59
CA LYS A 333 4.93 -9.01 -19.06
C LYS A 333 6.25 -8.60 -19.70
N ARG A 334 6.87 -7.51 -19.26
CA ARG A 334 8.18 -7.03 -19.75
C ARG A 334 9.32 -7.99 -19.39
N ALA A 335 9.29 -8.57 -18.19
CA ALA A 335 10.27 -9.57 -17.77
C ALA A 335 10.21 -10.86 -18.61
N GLY A 336 9.07 -11.15 -19.26
CA GLY A 336 8.84 -12.40 -19.99
C GLY A 336 8.96 -13.66 -19.10
N SER A 337 8.87 -13.51 -17.77
CA SER A 337 9.20 -14.52 -16.79
C SER A 337 8.43 -14.31 -15.49
N SER A 338 8.21 -15.38 -14.72
CA SER A 338 7.73 -15.35 -13.35
C SER A 338 8.87 -15.43 -12.30
N ASP A 339 10.13 -15.29 -12.72
CA ASP A 339 11.27 -15.20 -11.81
C ASP A 339 11.22 -13.87 -11.02
N PRO A 340 11.24 -13.92 -9.66
CA PRO A 340 11.09 -12.70 -8.83
C PRO A 340 12.17 -11.64 -9.08
N LYS A 341 13.43 -12.03 -9.39
CA LYS A 341 14.51 -11.07 -9.64
C LYS A 341 14.34 -10.38 -11.00
N LYS A 342 13.84 -11.10 -12.02
CA LYS A 342 13.53 -10.49 -13.31
C LYS A 342 12.32 -9.53 -13.19
N ILE A 343 11.34 -9.89 -12.36
CA ILE A 343 10.19 -9.02 -12.06
C ILE A 343 10.68 -7.76 -11.33
N GLN A 344 11.54 -7.90 -10.31
CA GLN A 344 12.14 -6.79 -9.57
C GLN A 344 12.82 -5.80 -10.52
N LYS A 345 13.69 -6.29 -11.41
CA LYS A 345 14.36 -5.45 -12.39
C LYS A 345 13.38 -4.74 -13.33
N ALA A 346 12.35 -5.44 -13.79
CA ALA A 346 11.33 -4.85 -14.64
C ALA A 346 10.48 -3.79 -13.90
N LEU A 347 10.27 -3.95 -12.59
CA LEU A 347 9.62 -2.92 -11.76
C LEU A 347 10.49 -1.65 -11.68
N GLU A 348 11.79 -1.78 -11.41
CA GLU A 348 12.75 -0.65 -11.40
C GLU A 348 12.74 0.16 -12.71
N GLU A 349 12.65 -0.55 -13.84
CA GLU A 349 12.69 0.03 -15.18
C GLU A 349 11.33 0.66 -15.61
N THR A 350 10.35 0.77 -14.70
CA THR A 350 9.05 1.34 -15.06
C THR A 350 9.15 2.85 -15.25
N ASP A 351 8.86 3.30 -16.46
CA ASP A 351 8.81 4.72 -16.82
C ASP A 351 7.56 5.02 -17.66
N GLY A 352 6.64 5.74 -17.07
CA GLY A 352 5.49 6.26 -17.76
C GLY A 352 4.29 5.33 -17.92
N LEU A 353 4.14 4.34 -17.03
CA LEU A 353 2.95 3.48 -17.00
C LEU A 353 1.71 4.27 -16.55
N GLU A 354 0.69 4.29 -17.41
CA GLU A 354 -0.58 4.97 -17.14
C GLU A 354 -1.51 4.10 -16.29
N LEU A 355 -1.77 4.52 -15.06
CA LEU A 355 -2.66 3.86 -14.09
C LEU A 355 -3.88 4.75 -13.77
N VAL A 356 -4.83 4.25 -12.97
CA VAL A 356 -6.03 5.00 -12.54
C VAL A 356 -5.66 6.21 -11.69
N SER A 357 -4.73 6.04 -10.76
CA SER A 357 -4.24 7.12 -9.90
C SER A 357 -3.16 7.99 -10.54
N GLY A 358 -2.98 7.88 -11.86
CA GLY A 358 -2.07 8.69 -12.67
C GLY A 358 -0.88 7.91 -13.22
N LYS A 359 0.00 8.64 -13.90
CA LYS A 359 1.18 8.07 -14.53
C LYS A 359 2.25 7.71 -13.51
N VAL A 360 2.77 6.48 -13.57
CA VAL A 360 3.85 6.02 -12.70
C VAL A 360 5.18 6.08 -13.44
N LYS A 361 6.09 6.85 -12.85
CA LYS A 361 7.52 6.87 -13.11
C LYS A 361 8.20 6.80 -11.75
N LEU A 362 9.06 5.82 -11.57
CA LEU A 362 9.80 5.67 -10.31
C LEU A 362 11.02 6.60 -10.30
N ASP A 363 11.32 7.13 -9.13
CA ASP A 363 12.61 7.74 -8.84
C ASP A 363 13.66 6.66 -8.47
N LYS A 364 14.88 7.10 -8.16
CA LYS A 364 15.98 6.21 -7.76
C LYS A 364 15.76 5.45 -6.44
N ASN A 365 14.75 5.82 -5.68
CA ASN A 365 14.39 5.19 -4.41
C ASN A 365 13.18 4.26 -4.53
N HIS A 366 12.72 3.95 -5.76
CA HIS A 366 11.52 3.19 -6.06
C HIS A 366 10.20 3.90 -5.67
N ASP A 367 10.24 5.23 -5.52
CA ASP A 367 9.08 6.04 -5.19
C ASP A 367 8.46 6.64 -6.45
N PRO A 368 7.14 6.51 -6.66
CA PRO A 368 6.47 7.14 -7.78
C PRO A 368 6.46 8.67 -7.67
N ILE A 369 6.81 9.34 -8.76
CA ILE A 369 6.62 10.78 -8.93
C ILE A 369 5.19 10.99 -9.39
N LYS A 370 4.29 11.38 -8.48
CA LYS A 370 2.83 11.48 -8.70
C LYS A 370 2.27 12.79 -8.17
N ALA A 371 1.17 13.23 -8.79
CA ALA A 371 0.34 14.30 -8.25
C ALA A 371 -0.46 13.81 -7.02
N ALA A 372 -0.79 14.76 -6.14
CA ALA A 372 -1.80 14.59 -5.09
C ALA A 372 -3.05 15.40 -5.44
N VAL A 373 -4.21 14.99 -4.92
CA VAL A 373 -5.42 15.78 -4.92
C VAL A 373 -5.75 16.22 -3.49
N ILE A 374 -6.36 17.38 -3.34
CA ILE A 374 -6.96 17.82 -2.09
C ILE A 374 -8.47 17.68 -2.24
N LEU A 375 -9.07 16.98 -1.29
CA LEU A 375 -10.51 16.80 -1.19
C LEU A 375 -11.03 17.51 0.04
N GLU A 376 -12.23 18.06 -0.04
CA GLU A 376 -12.97 18.69 1.06
C GLU A 376 -14.19 17.84 1.40
N TYR A 377 -14.50 17.66 2.68
CA TYR A 377 -15.74 17.01 3.08
C TYR A 377 -16.87 18.04 3.15
N VAL A 378 -17.86 17.86 2.28
CA VAL A 378 -19.08 18.67 2.22
C VAL A 378 -20.28 17.76 2.38
N ASN A 379 -21.07 17.97 3.45
CA ASN A 379 -22.21 17.12 3.77
C ASN A 379 -21.89 15.61 3.83
N GLY A 380 -20.69 15.27 4.35
CA GLY A 380 -20.22 13.90 4.46
C GLY A 380 -19.71 13.29 3.16
N GLN A 381 -19.62 14.06 2.08
CA GLN A 381 -19.09 13.59 0.80
C GLN A 381 -17.78 14.28 0.45
N GLN A 382 -16.84 13.53 -0.10
CA GLN A 382 -15.59 14.09 -0.62
C GLN A 382 -15.86 14.84 -1.92
N GLN A 383 -15.44 16.10 -1.95
CA GLN A 383 -15.48 16.94 -3.14
C GLN A 383 -14.07 17.34 -3.56
N TYR A 384 -13.80 17.30 -4.84
CA TYR A 384 -12.52 17.74 -5.41
C TYR A 384 -12.30 19.23 -5.16
N LYS A 385 -11.15 19.59 -4.60
CA LYS A 385 -10.75 20.98 -4.36
C LYS A 385 -9.67 21.44 -5.34
N THR A 386 -8.57 20.72 -5.41
CA THR A 386 -7.45 21.03 -6.30
C THR A 386 -6.54 19.83 -6.51
N LYS A 387 -5.70 19.90 -7.53
CA LYS A 387 -4.64 18.93 -7.83
C LYS A 387 -3.29 19.63 -7.72
N VAL A 388 -2.35 18.98 -7.05
CA VAL A 388 -0.97 19.45 -6.86
C VAL A 388 -0.04 18.50 -7.56
N ASN A 389 0.74 19.01 -8.50
CA ASN A 389 1.78 18.24 -9.17
C ASN A 389 3.06 18.19 -8.31
N PRO A 390 3.90 17.13 -8.48
CA PRO A 390 5.17 16.98 -7.77
C PRO A 390 6.15 18.11 -8.06
#